data_d9199dd68970bd11c67818d12db8edef
#
_entry.id   d9199dd68970bd11c67818d12db8edef
#
_cell.length_a   1.000
_cell.length_b   1.000
_cell.length_c   1.000
_cell.angle_alpha   90.00
_cell.angle_beta   90.00
_cell.angle_gamma   90.00
#
_symmetry.space_group_name_H-M   'P 1'
#
loop_
_entity.id
_entity.type
_entity.pdbx_description
1 polymer ?
#
loop_
_entity_poly.entity_id
_entity_poly.type
_entity_poly.pdbx_seq_one_letter_code
_entity_poly.pdbx_strand_id
1 'polypeptide(L)'
;MAELRAFIELLRGEYGVLYPLADRRPYVIGKELVMQAQEQVGLAPEFRLVAAVRGQLVLTPPSDALLRRVTWEGDGAAGWRPPDDDKSPVRMSPTVRFGRPAVRGISTEAIWEHDQGGEAVEEIAEAFDLDPGDVRWALAYETSARAS
;
A
#
# COMPACT_ATOMS: atom_id res chain seq x y z
N MET A 1 -7.86 16.92 -13.23
CA MET A 1 -7.75 15.48 -13.57
C MET A 1 -7.08 15.22 -14.92
N ALA A 2 -7.15 16.15 -15.87
CA ALA A 2 -6.44 16.03 -17.15
C ALA A 2 -4.91 16.00 -16.95
N GLU A 3 -4.39 16.84 -16.09
CA GLU A 3 -2.97 16.94 -15.74
C GLU A 3 -2.45 15.62 -15.12
N LEU A 4 -3.23 15.00 -14.24
CA LEU A 4 -2.87 13.72 -13.64
C LEU A 4 -2.79 12.60 -14.68
N ARG A 5 -3.73 12.56 -15.62
CA ARG A 5 -3.69 11.59 -16.73
C ARG A 5 -2.46 11.81 -17.61
N ALA A 6 -2.19 13.05 -17.99
CA ALA A 6 -1.01 13.41 -18.78
C ALA A 6 0.28 13.02 -18.06
N PHE A 7 0.37 13.27 -16.76
CA PHE A 7 1.49 12.87 -15.92
C PHE A 7 1.70 11.34 -15.92
N ILE A 8 0.64 10.57 -15.72
CA ILE A 8 0.70 9.11 -15.75
C ILE A 8 1.16 8.59 -17.12
N GLU A 9 0.66 9.19 -18.22
CA GLU A 9 1.08 8.83 -19.58
C GLU A 9 2.56 9.13 -19.83
N LEU A 10 3.08 10.27 -19.37
CA LEU A 10 4.50 10.58 -19.45
C LEU A 10 5.34 9.53 -18.72
N LEU A 11 4.99 9.21 -17.48
CA LEU A 11 5.71 8.19 -16.71
C LEU A 11 5.60 6.80 -17.35
N ARG A 12 4.46 6.45 -17.92
CA ARG A 12 4.24 5.21 -18.64
C ARG A 12 5.18 5.09 -19.84
N GLY A 13 5.34 6.15 -20.63
CA GLY A 13 6.28 6.20 -21.74
C GLY A 13 7.73 6.07 -21.29
N GLU A 14 8.11 6.79 -20.23
CA GLU A 14 9.49 6.82 -19.73
C GLU A 14 9.94 5.50 -19.09
N TYR A 15 9.08 4.86 -18.32
CA TYR A 15 9.42 3.61 -17.63
C TYR A 15 9.03 2.35 -18.42
N GLY A 16 8.26 2.48 -19.51
CA GLY A 16 7.82 1.35 -20.32
C GLY A 16 6.91 0.37 -19.57
N VAL A 17 6.15 0.83 -18.60
CA VAL A 17 5.29 0.00 -17.75
C VAL A 17 3.83 0.46 -17.81
N LEU A 18 2.91 -0.47 -17.67
CA LEU A 18 1.49 -0.17 -17.74
C LEU A 18 0.99 0.67 -16.55
N TYR A 19 1.53 0.44 -15.37
CA TYR A 19 1.14 1.09 -14.12
C TYR A 19 2.34 1.77 -13.44
N PRO A 20 2.77 2.96 -13.92
CA PRO A 20 3.99 3.61 -13.43
C PRO A 20 3.93 4.02 -11.95
N LEU A 21 2.75 4.27 -11.39
CA LEU A 21 2.60 4.58 -9.97
C LEU A 21 2.69 3.34 -9.06
N ALA A 22 2.58 2.14 -9.64
CA ALA A 22 2.84 0.87 -8.97
C ALA A 22 4.25 0.34 -9.27
N ASP A 23 5.11 1.17 -9.86
CA ASP A 23 6.54 0.89 -10.09
C ASP A 23 7.37 1.67 -9.05
N ARG A 24 8.38 1.02 -8.52
CA ARG A 24 9.23 1.58 -7.47
C ARG A 24 10.16 2.68 -7.97
N ARG A 25 10.58 2.61 -9.22
CA ARG A 25 11.61 3.51 -9.80
C ARG A 25 11.27 4.99 -9.69
N PRO A 26 10.04 5.46 -9.96
CA PRO A 26 9.68 6.87 -9.75
C PRO A 26 9.97 7.40 -8.34
N TYR A 27 9.87 6.56 -7.34
CA TYR A 27 10.03 6.95 -5.94
C TYR A 27 11.47 6.90 -5.44
N VAL A 28 12.31 6.06 -6.05
CA VAL A 28 13.66 5.76 -5.53
C VAL A 28 14.76 6.39 -6.38
N ILE A 29 14.76 6.14 -7.68
CA ILE A 29 15.84 6.53 -8.58
C ILE A 29 15.45 7.57 -9.63
N GLY A 30 14.17 7.81 -9.83
CA GLY A 30 13.63 8.64 -10.91
C GLY A 30 13.12 10.01 -10.50
N LYS A 31 13.53 10.56 -9.36
CA LYS A 31 12.97 11.80 -8.82
C LYS A 31 13.13 13.02 -9.75
N GLU A 32 14.24 13.12 -10.46
CA GLU A 32 14.46 14.23 -11.41
C GLU A 32 13.46 14.13 -12.58
N LEU A 33 13.30 12.96 -13.14
CA LEU A 33 12.37 12.71 -14.23
C LEU A 33 10.92 12.93 -13.79
N VAL A 34 10.58 12.48 -12.59
CA VAL A 34 9.26 12.73 -11.98
C VAL A 34 9.01 14.22 -11.81
N MET A 35 10.00 14.97 -11.31
CA MET A 35 9.88 16.42 -11.14
C MET A 35 9.65 17.12 -12.48
N GLN A 36 10.43 16.78 -13.51
CA GLN A 36 10.26 17.34 -14.85
C GLN A 36 8.87 17.04 -15.41
N ALA A 37 8.39 15.82 -15.28
CA ALA A 37 7.06 15.42 -15.73
C ALA A 37 5.95 16.17 -14.99
N GLN A 38 6.08 16.35 -13.67
CA GLN A 38 5.14 17.13 -12.86
C GLN A 38 5.05 18.59 -13.30
N GLU A 39 6.21 19.19 -13.57
CA GLU A 39 6.29 20.58 -14.04
C GLU A 39 5.75 20.73 -15.45
N GLN A 40 6.07 19.81 -16.35
CA GLN A 40 5.63 19.84 -17.75
C GLN A 40 4.10 19.85 -17.88
N VAL A 41 3.40 19.08 -17.04
CA VAL A 41 1.94 19.01 -17.09
C VAL A 41 1.24 20.01 -16.14
N GLY A 42 2.00 20.75 -15.33
CA GLY A 42 1.44 21.63 -14.30
C GLY A 42 0.65 20.89 -13.22
N LEU A 43 1.18 19.75 -12.77
CA LEU A 43 0.50 18.87 -11.80
C LEU A 43 0.18 19.63 -10.51
N ALA A 44 -1.06 19.55 -10.05
CA ALA A 44 -1.51 20.17 -8.82
C ALA A 44 -0.73 19.65 -7.60
N PRO A 45 -0.45 20.51 -6.60
CA PRO A 45 0.42 20.15 -5.46
C PRO A 45 0.03 18.88 -4.73
N GLU A 46 -1.27 18.64 -4.57
CA GLU A 46 -1.81 17.47 -3.86
C GLU A 46 -1.52 16.13 -4.55
N PHE A 47 -1.21 16.15 -5.86
CA PHE A 47 -0.88 14.95 -6.64
C PHE A 47 0.62 14.75 -6.86
N ARG A 48 1.46 15.69 -6.41
CA ARG A 48 2.91 15.61 -6.62
C ARG A 48 3.54 14.49 -5.79
N LEU A 49 4.40 13.73 -6.43
CA LEU A 49 5.18 12.67 -5.78
C LEU A 49 6.49 13.21 -5.20
N VAL A 50 7.07 14.21 -5.84
CA VAL A 50 8.39 14.77 -5.53
C VAL A 50 8.29 16.27 -5.31
N ALA A 51 9.05 16.77 -4.35
CA ALA A 51 9.20 18.19 -4.06
C ALA A 51 10.68 18.56 -3.94
N ALA A 52 10.99 19.82 -4.25
CA ALA A 52 12.32 20.38 -4.01
C ALA A 52 12.35 21.03 -2.62
N VAL A 53 13.27 20.56 -1.76
CA VAL A 53 13.48 21.10 -0.43
C VAL A 53 14.97 21.41 -0.25
N ARG A 54 15.30 22.66 -0.04
CA ARG A 54 16.70 23.12 0.12
C ARG A 54 17.63 22.64 -1.00
N GLY A 55 17.16 22.66 -2.24
CA GLY A 55 17.92 22.23 -3.42
C GLY A 55 18.03 20.72 -3.62
N GLN A 56 17.37 19.92 -2.80
CA GLN A 56 17.31 18.47 -2.93
C GLN A 56 15.91 18.00 -3.31
N LEU A 57 15.83 17.00 -4.16
CA LEU A 57 14.58 16.35 -4.50
C LEU A 57 14.23 15.27 -3.47
N VAL A 58 13.08 15.43 -2.83
CA VAL A 58 12.58 14.52 -1.80
C VAL A 58 11.17 14.04 -2.19
N LEU A 59 10.78 12.87 -1.70
CA LEU A 59 9.39 12.43 -1.81
C LEU A 59 8.48 13.32 -0.97
N THR A 60 7.30 13.62 -1.49
CA THR A 60 6.26 14.23 -0.67
C THR A 60 5.84 13.28 0.46
N PRO A 61 5.34 13.77 1.61
CA PRO A 61 4.94 12.89 2.70
C PRO A 61 3.97 11.77 2.30
N PRO A 62 2.94 11.99 1.47
CA PRO A 62 2.10 10.90 0.98
C PRO A 62 2.86 9.86 0.17
N SER A 63 3.80 10.28 -0.67
CA SER A 63 4.60 9.38 -1.52
C SER A 63 5.60 8.56 -0.70
N ASP A 64 6.22 9.16 0.30
CA ASP A 64 7.11 8.47 1.23
C ASP A 64 6.34 7.43 2.06
N ALA A 65 5.14 7.78 2.54
CA ALA A 65 4.26 6.87 3.24
C ALA A 65 3.83 5.69 2.35
N LEU A 66 3.50 5.95 1.08
CA LEU A 66 3.17 4.91 0.10
C LEU A 66 4.34 3.96 -0.10
N LEU A 67 5.55 4.50 -0.35
CA LEU A 67 6.75 3.71 -0.58
C LEU A 67 7.03 2.72 0.56
N ARG A 68 6.82 3.15 1.80
CA ARG A 68 7.04 2.32 3.00
C ARG A 68 6.00 1.23 3.20
N ARG A 69 4.77 1.44 2.74
CA ARG A 69 3.64 0.51 2.93
C ARG A 69 3.51 -0.54 1.85
N VAL A 70 4.03 -0.25 0.67
CA VAL A 70 4.00 -1.19 -0.44
C VAL A 70 5.06 -2.26 -0.26
N THR A 71 4.69 -3.52 -0.46
CA THR A 71 5.65 -4.62 -0.61
C THR A 71 6.05 -4.69 -2.07
N TRP A 72 7.34 -4.62 -2.34
CA TRP A 72 7.89 -4.61 -3.69
C TRP A 72 8.45 -5.98 -4.07
N GLU A 73 8.19 -6.41 -5.29
CA GLU A 73 8.83 -7.56 -5.92
C GLU A 73 9.53 -7.06 -7.20
N GLY A 74 10.87 -7.00 -7.15
CA GLY A 74 11.63 -6.24 -8.15
C GLY A 74 11.23 -4.76 -8.12
N ASP A 75 10.85 -4.21 -9.25
CA ASP A 75 10.37 -2.82 -9.36
C ASP A 75 8.83 -2.70 -9.28
N GLY A 76 8.11 -3.81 -9.24
CA GLY A 76 6.65 -3.85 -9.21
C GLY A 76 6.08 -3.94 -7.79
N ALA A 77 4.93 -3.32 -7.58
CA ALA A 77 4.17 -3.46 -6.34
C ALA A 77 3.54 -4.85 -6.27
N ALA A 78 3.87 -5.63 -5.25
CA ALA A 78 3.33 -6.97 -5.00
C ALA A 78 2.22 -7.00 -3.95
N GLY A 79 2.20 -6.03 -3.04
CA GLY A 79 1.20 -5.98 -2.00
C GLY A 79 1.24 -4.67 -1.23
N TRP A 80 0.29 -4.51 -0.34
CA TRP A 80 0.07 -3.32 0.46
C TRP A 80 -0.09 -3.69 1.93
N ARG A 81 0.53 -2.90 2.80
CA ARG A 81 0.31 -2.99 4.25
C ARG A 81 -0.65 -1.90 4.70
N PRO A 82 -1.68 -2.21 5.49
CA PRO A 82 -2.50 -1.19 6.15
C PRO A 82 -1.64 -0.26 7.02
N PRO A 83 -2.10 0.98 7.27
CA PRO A 83 -1.27 2.04 7.86
C PRO A 83 -0.87 1.88 9.31
N ASP A 84 -1.42 0.93 10.05
CA ASP A 84 -1.50 1.07 11.49
C ASP A 84 -0.25 0.63 12.28
N ASP A 85 0.54 -0.31 11.80
CA ASP A 85 1.77 -0.74 12.49
C ASP A 85 2.70 -1.50 11.53
N ASP A 86 3.98 -1.20 11.57
CA ASP A 86 5.01 -1.91 10.80
C ASP A 86 5.13 -3.39 11.21
N LYS A 87 4.70 -3.72 12.40
CA LYS A 87 4.70 -5.09 12.95
C LYS A 87 3.47 -5.90 12.55
N SER A 88 2.42 -5.26 12.05
CA SER A 88 1.20 -5.96 11.66
C SER A 88 1.47 -7.00 10.55
N PRO A 89 1.00 -8.24 10.72
CA PRO A 89 1.08 -9.26 9.68
C PRO A 89 -0.01 -9.12 8.61
N VAL A 90 -0.95 -8.18 8.78
CA VAL A 90 -2.03 -7.95 7.82
C VAL A 90 -1.45 -7.43 6.51
N ARG A 91 -1.86 -8.06 5.39
CA ARG A 91 -1.41 -7.72 4.05
C ARG A 91 -2.59 -7.70 3.09
N MET A 92 -2.48 -6.84 2.08
CA MET A 92 -3.36 -6.82 0.92
C MET A 92 -2.52 -7.14 -0.32
N SER A 93 -2.92 -8.15 -1.07
CA SER A 93 -2.24 -8.53 -2.33
C SER A 93 -3.29 -8.88 -3.38
N PRO A 94 -3.14 -8.42 -4.63
CA PRO A 94 -4.08 -8.73 -5.71
C PRO A 94 -4.24 -10.24 -5.95
N THR A 95 -3.20 -11.02 -5.67
CA THR A 95 -3.18 -12.47 -5.87
C THR A 95 -3.73 -13.27 -4.69
N VAL A 96 -4.00 -12.60 -3.55
CA VAL A 96 -4.52 -13.23 -2.34
C VAL A 96 -5.86 -12.60 -1.99
N ARG A 97 -6.93 -13.41 -1.99
CA ARG A 97 -8.29 -12.95 -1.65
C ARG A 97 -8.72 -11.67 -2.40
N PHE A 98 -8.29 -11.51 -3.65
CA PHE A 98 -8.63 -10.36 -4.50
C PHE A 98 -8.27 -9.00 -3.90
N GLY A 99 -7.15 -8.91 -3.19
CA GLY A 99 -6.69 -7.68 -2.54
C GLY A 99 -7.37 -7.36 -1.21
N ARG A 100 -8.21 -8.25 -0.67
CA ARG A 100 -8.79 -8.09 0.66
C ARG A 100 -7.74 -8.28 1.76
N PRO A 101 -7.89 -7.61 2.90
CA PRO A 101 -6.98 -7.80 4.02
C PRO A 101 -6.93 -9.25 4.47
N ALA A 102 -5.73 -9.78 4.65
CA ALA A 102 -5.50 -11.16 5.05
C ALA A 102 -4.28 -11.28 5.96
N VAL A 103 -4.27 -12.30 6.81
CA VAL A 103 -3.12 -12.75 7.59
C VAL A 103 -2.80 -14.17 7.16
N ARG A 104 -1.60 -14.39 6.64
CA ARG A 104 -1.18 -15.70 6.07
C ARG A 104 -2.21 -16.30 5.10
N GLY A 105 -2.82 -15.46 4.29
CA GLY A 105 -3.84 -15.88 3.32
C GLY A 105 -5.24 -16.09 3.88
N ILE A 106 -5.45 -15.93 5.18
CA ILE A 106 -6.76 -16.00 5.82
C ILE A 106 -7.34 -14.58 5.90
N SER A 107 -8.54 -14.39 5.41
CA SER A 107 -9.26 -13.12 5.44
C SER A 107 -9.44 -12.63 6.88
N THR A 108 -9.10 -11.36 7.14
CA THR A 108 -9.33 -10.74 8.45
C THR A 108 -10.82 -10.71 8.79
N GLU A 109 -11.69 -10.57 7.79
CA GLU A 109 -13.14 -10.63 7.94
C GLU A 109 -13.63 -11.99 8.44
N ALA A 110 -13.08 -13.09 7.90
CA ALA A 110 -13.42 -14.44 8.37
C ALA A 110 -13.02 -14.65 9.83
N ILE A 111 -11.84 -14.16 10.22
CA ILE A 111 -11.39 -14.20 11.62
C ILE A 111 -12.32 -13.39 12.52
N TRP A 112 -12.72 -12.20 12.06
CA TRP A 112 -13.68 -11.36 12.77
C TRP A 112 -15.04 -12.03 12.97
N GLU A 113 -15.58 -12.70 11.94
CA GLU A 113 -16.86 -13.42 12.03
C GLU A 113 -16.82 -14.53 13.10
N HIS A 114 -15.72 -15.28 13.20
CA HIS A 114 -15.53 -16.29 14.23
C HIS A 114 -15.51 -15.67 15.63
N ASP A 115 -14.81 -14.56 15.81
CA ASP A 115 -14.76 -13.81 17.08
C ASP A 115 -16.17 -13.30 17.47
N GLN A 116 -16.92 -12.77 16.52
CA GLN A 116 -18.30 -12.32 16.74
C GLN A 116 -19.25 -13.51 17.05
N GLY A 117 -18.91 -14.69 16.60
CA GLY A 117 -19.59 -15.93 16.93
C GLY A 117 -19.30 -16.44 18.36
N GLY A 118 -18.40 -15.77 19.08
CA GLY A 118 -18.07 -16.09 20.47
C GLY A 118 -16.91 -17.08 20.63
N GLU A 119 -16.19 -17.39 19.55
CA GLU A 119 -14.98 -18.23 19.63
C GLU A 119 -13.82 -17.49 20.29
N ALA A 120 -13.05 -18.18 21.12
CA ALA A 120 -11.86 -17.63 21.73
C ALA A 120 -10.72 -17.47 20.70
N VAL A 121 -9.81 -16.52 20.93
CA VAL A 121 -8.64 -16.27 20.05
C VAL A 121 -7.85 -17.55 19.79
N GLU A 122 -7.66 -18.36 20.82
CA GLU A 122 -6.91 -19.61 20.74
C GLU A 122 -7.62 -20.67 19.88
N GLU A 123 -8.94 -20.74 19.95
CA GLU A 123 -9.76 -21.62 19.11
C GLU A 123 -9.73 -21.20 17.63
N ILE A 124 -9.82 -19.90 17.37
CA ILE A 124 -9.71 -19.33 16.02
C ILE A 124 -8.32 -19.60 15.44
N ALA A 125 -7.26 -19.40 16.25
CA ALA A 125 -5.89 -19.64 15.84
C ALA A 125 -5.68 -21.12 15.46
N GLU A 126 -6.20 -22.06 16.26
CA GLU A 126 -6.14 -23.49 15.96
C GLU A 126 -6.92 -23.85 14.69
N ALA A 127 -8.12 -23.30 14.51
CA ALA A 127 -8.98 -23.58 13.36
C ALA A 127 -8.35 -23.13 12.03
N PHE A 128 -7.59 -22.04 12.01
CA PHE A 128 -6.96 -21.48 10.82
C PHE A 128 -5.45 -21.75 10.72
N ASP A 129 -4.88 -22.49 11.62
CA ASP A 129 -3.42 -22.73 11.70
C ASP A 129 -2.61 -21.41 11.78
N LEU A 130 -3.04 -20.53 12.66
CA LEU A 130 -2.43 -19.22 12.91
C LEU A 130 -1.89 -19.14 14.34
N ASP A 131 -0.93 -18.23 14.54
CA ASP A 131 -0.56 -17.84 15.90
C ASP A 131 -1.67 -16.97 16.54
N PRO A 132 -1.92 -17.09 17.86
CA PRO A 132 -2.88 -16.21 18.53
C PRO A 132 -2.58 -14.71 18.35
N GLY A 133 -1.30 -14.35 18.22
CA GLY A 133 -0.87 -12.99 17.90
C GLY A 133 -1.38 -12.51 16.54
N ASP A 134 -1.34 -13.37 15.53
CA ASP A 134 -1.85 -13.07 14.19
C ASP A 134 -3.38 -12.84 14.21
N VAL A 135 -4.11 -13.64 14.99
CA VAL A 135 -5.55 -13.46 15.18
C VAL A 135 -5.86 -12.11 15.84
N ARG A 136 -5.11 -11.75 16.88
CA ARG A 136 -5.27 -10.43 17.55
C ARG A 136 -5.01 -9.26 16.60
N TRP A 137 -4.00 -9.36 15.75
CA TRP A 137 -3.74 -8.34 14.73
C TRP A 137 -4.87 -8.21 13.72
N ALA A 138 -5.43 -9.33 13.25
CA ALA A 138 -6.58 -9.33 12.35
C ALA A 138 -7.80 -8.67 12.99
N LEU A 139 -8.09 -8.99 14.25
CA LEU A 139 -9.20 -8.40 15.01
C LEU A 139 -8.99 -6.91 15.26
N ALA A 140 -7.78 -6.49 15.60
CA ALA A 140 -7.43 -5.07 15.77
C ALA A 140 -7.62 -4.29 14.46
N TYR A 141 -7.20 -4.87 13.34
CA TYR A 141 -7.42 -4.28 12.02
C TYR A 141 -8.91 -4.09 11.72
N GLU A 142 -9.73 -5.13 11.88
CA GLU A 142 -11.17 -5.06 11.62
C GLU A 142 -11.89 -4.07 12.54
N THR A 143 -11.49 -4.02 13.81
CA THR A 143 -12.03 -3.05 14.77
C THR A 143 -11.75 -1.62 14.31
N SER A 144 -10.52 -1.33 13.92
CA SER A 144 -10.11 -0.03 13.42
C SER A 144 -10.81 0.34 12.10
N ALA A 145 -10.86 -0.58 11.15
CA ALA A 145 -11.52 -0.37 9.86
C ALA A 145 -13.01 -0.11 9.97
N ARG A 146 -13.69 -0.77 10.90
CA ARG A 146 -15.14 -0.63 11.14
C ARG A 146 -15.49 0.61 11.95
N ALA A 147 -14.54 1.17 12.69
CA ALA A 147 -14.70 2.40 13.46
C ALA A 147 -14.49 3.69 12.63
N SER A 148 -14.02 3.56 11.39
CA SER A 148 -13.69 4.69 10.49
C SER A 148 -14.87 5.16 9.66
#